data_28bb9a9b0896590236523b21dde92e62
#
_entry.id   28bb9a9b0896590236523b21dde92e62
#
_cell.length_a   1.000
_cell.length_b   1.000
_cell.length_c   1.000
_cell.angle_alpha   90.00
_cell.angle_beta   90.00
_cell.angle_gamma   90.00
#
_symmetry.space_group_name_H-M   'P 1'
#
loop_
_entity.id
_entity.type
_entity.pdbx_description
1 polymer ?
#
loop_
_entity_poly.entity_id
_entity_poly.type
_entity_poly.pdbx_seq_one_letter_code
_entity_poly.pdbx_strand_id
1 'polypeptide(L)'
;MADLIDRPASAVTPVSRAITPAPSAEVAVDKLLTTRSPQRPQRTPTFYVEIDGQKLEAFEGQTILEVCRANGIEVPTLCYDPKLPGFGACRMCVVDVEGCDQPSISCSAKAEPAQVVSTQTDRIREIRRTNLELIFSDHNAYCLPPCQNKCPSHIDIPGFLKANAESQFRESARIFKRTIPFPSILGRVCPAPCEDHCRRDEVDEAIAIRDSHRYAGDQVLKAMWDEDLDPPVPFELQPKTGKRVAVIGSGPAGASAAYYLLVAGHDVTVFEKDPEPGGMLRYGIPQYRLPKIEVLDGEYQSITRLGGRFECGKMLGRDFTVADLKAQGYDGVVVAIGCYDTNDLGIPGEDADGV
;
A
#
# COMPACT_ATOMS: atom_id res chain seq x y z
N MET A 1 44.84 20.15 -21.11
CA MET A 1 43.96 19.95 -19.96
C MET A 1 43.84 21.28 -19.25
N ALA A 2 43.22 22.22 -19.86
CA ALA A 2 42.81 23.51 -19.30
C ALA A 2 41.89 24.07 -20.36
N ASP A 3 40.55 24.05 -20.11
CA ASP A 3 39.53 24.80 -20.85
C ASP A 3 38.15 24.19 -20.56
N LEU A 4 37.69 24.38 -19.31
CA LEU A 4 36.29 24.10 -18.93
C LEU A 4 35.86 24.90 -17.67
N ILE A 5 36.38 26.12 -17.52
CA ILE A 5 35.88 27.04 -16.48
C ILE A 5 35.75 28.40 -17.16
N ASP A 6 34.61 28.67 -17.77
CA ASP A 6 34.04 30.01 -17.97
C ASP A 6 32.73 29.87 -18.78
N ARG A 7 31.63 29.61 -18.08
CA ARG A 7 30.29 29.98 -18.58
C ARG A 7 29.71 31.00 -17.61
N PRO A 8 29.34 32.19 -18.07
CA PRO A 8 28.69 33.17 -17.20
C PRO A 8 27.29 32.67 -16.82
N ALA A 9 26.96 32.78 -15.54
CA ALA A 9 25.64 32.51 -15.00
C ALA A 9 24.62 33.45 -15.69
N SER A 10 23.72 32.88 -16.48
CA SER A 10 22.58 33.58 -17.01
C SER A 10 21.66 33.97 -15.85
N ALA A 11 21.47 35.26 -15.69
CA ALA A 11 20.57 35.84 -14.71
C ALA A 11 19.14 35.34 -14.93
N VAL A 12 18.68 34.49 -14.02
CA VAL A 12 17.26 34.13 -13.95
C VAL A 12 16.54 35.29 -13.26
N THR A 13 15.78 36.06 -14.03
CA THR A 13 14.89 37.09 -13.52
C THR A 13 13.76 36.40 -12.73
N PRO A 14 13.50 36.73 -11.46
CA PRO A 14 12.39 36.18 -10.74
C PRO A 14 11.06 36.72 -11.34
N VAL A 15 10.30 35.82 -11.95
CA VAL A 15 8.91 36.13 -12.35
C VAL A 15 8.06 36.08 -11.08
N SER A 16 7.90 37.23 -10.44
CA SER A 16 6.90 37.43 -9.40
C SER A 16 5.51 37.40 -10.07
N ARG A 17 4.90 36.24 -10.18
CA ARG A 17 3.47 36.12 -10.36
C ARG A 17 2.82 36.14 -8.98
N ALA A 18 2.19 37.26 -8.65
CA ALA A 18 1.25 37.33 -7.54
C ALA A 18 0.15 36.30 -7.79
N ILE A 19 0.16 35.22 -6.96
CA ILE A 19 -0.92 34.24 -6.94
C ILE A 19 -2.05 34.91 -6.18
N THR A 20 -3.03 35.43 -6.93
CA THR A 20 -4.32 35.86 -6.37
C THR A 20 -4.98 34.61 -5.79
N PRO A 21 -5.31 34.54 -4.48
CA PRO A 21 -6.03 33.41 -3.95
C PRO A 21 -7.39 33.30 -4.66
N ALA A 22 -7.67 32.13 -5.23
CA ALA A 22 -8.99 31.83 -5.74
C ALA A 22 -10.02 31.98 -4.62
N PRO A 23 -11.22 32.53 -4.89
CA PRO A 23 -12.25 32.62 -3.88
C PRO A 23 -12.52 31.24 -3.30
N SER A 24 -12.59 31.14 -1.98
CA SER A 24 -12.94 29.95 -1.24
C SER A 24 -14.30 29.45 -1.72
N ALA A 25 -14.28 28.50 -2.64
CA ALA A 25 -15.44 27.69 -2.92
C ALA A 25 -15.62 26.76 -1.72
N GLU A 26 -16.46 27.10 -0.78
CA GLU A 26 -17.15 26.12 0.06
C GLU A 26 -17.98 25.26 -0.89
N VAL A 27 -17.33 24.28 -1.49
CA VAL A 27 -18.02 23.20 -2.18
C VAL A 27 -18.61 22.35 -1.06
N ALA A 28 -19.90 22.48 -0.87
CA ALA A 28 -20.66 21.65 0.04
C ALA A 28 -20.42 20.18 -0.32
N VAL A 29 -19.52 19.53 0.40
CA VAL A 29 -19.15 18.11 0.26
C VAL A 29 -20.37 17.21 0.46
N ASP A 30 -21.39 17.68 1.15
CA ASP A 30 -22.66 16.98 1.40
C ASP A 30 -23.51 16.75 0.14
N LYS A 31 -23.27 17.44 -0.98
CA LYS A 31 -24.02 17.19 -2.23
C LYS A 31 -23.42 16.11 -3.12
N LEU A 32 -22.17 15.70 -2.89
CA LEU A 32 -21.49 14.66 -3.68
C LEU A 32 -21.67 13.24 -3.11
N LEU A 33 -22.10 13.10 -1.86
CA LEU A 33 -22.29 11.80 -1.21
C LEU A 33 -23.72 11.26 -1.30
N THR A 34 -24.67 12.00 -1.87
CA THR A 34 -26.06 11.56 -2.08
C THR A 34 -26.43 11.33 -3.54
N THR A 35 -25.47 11.11 -4.42
CA THR A 35 -25.81 10.53 -5.70
C THR A 35 -26.19 9.06 -5.47
N ARG A 36 -27.47 8.82 -5.23
CA ARG A 36 -28.08 7.51 -5.54
C ARG A 36 -27.46 7.06 -6.85
N SER A 37 -26.88 5.86 -6.87
CA SER A 37 -26.50 5.19 -8.11
C SER A 37 -27.61 5.47 -9.10
N PRO A 38 -27.34 6.05 -10.29
CA PRO A 38 -28.40 6.33 -11.23
C PRO A 38 -29.12 5.00 -11.44
N GLN A 39 -30.38 4.93 -11.01
CA GLN A 39 -31.21 3.78 -11.32
C GLN A 39 -31.17 3.72 -12.84
N ARG A 40 -30.55 2.67 -13.39
CA ARG A 40 -30.60 2.42 -14.83
C ARG A 40 -32.05 2.53 -15.22
N PRO A 41 -32.40 3.36 -16.22
CA PRO A 41 -33.77 3.42 -16.69
C PRO A 41 -34.17 1.98 -17.00
N GLN A 42 -35.32 1.54 -16.49
CA GLN A 42 -35.89 0.23 -16.83
C GLN A 42 -36.13 0.21 -18.35
N ARG A 43 -35.17 -0.39 -19.06
CA ARG A 43 -35.32 -0.57 -20.51
C ARG A 43 -36.22 -1.76 -20.71
N THR A 44 -37.21 -1.63 -21.58
CA THR A 44 -38.02 -2.77 -22.01
C THR A 44 -37.12 -3.71 -22.80
N PRO A 45 -37.10 -5.01 -22.49
CA PRO A 45 -36.32 -5.98 -23.27
C PRO A 45 -36.72 -5.90 -24.73
N THR A 46 -35.75 -5.90 -25.63
CA THR A 46 -36.00 -5.85 -27.06
C THR A 46 -36.21 -7.25 -27.67
N PHE A 47 -35.59 -8.25 -27.04
CA PHE A 47 -35.69 -9.65 -27.48
C PHE A 47 -35.28 -10.62 -26.36
N TYR A 48 -35.39 -11.91 -26.67
CA TYR A 48 -34.96 -12.97 -25.77
C TYR A 48 -33.84 -13.81 -26.41
N VAL A 49 -32.92 -14.29 -25.60
CA VAL A 49 -31.88 -15.26 -25.96
C VAL A 49 -31.98 -16.46 -25.02
N GLU A 50 -31.54 -17.61 -25.45
CA GLU A 50 -31.42 -18.79 -24.61
C GLU A 50 -29.95 -19.01 -24.25
N ILE A 51 -29.63 -19.04 -22.96
CA ILE A 51 -28.26 -19.29 -22.48
C ILE A 51 -28.32 -20.43 -21.46
N ASP A 52 -27.59 -21.51 -21.76
CA ASP A 52 -27.56 -22.74 -20.94
C ASP A 52 -28.98 -23.27 -20.61
N GLY A 53 -29.89 -23.23 -21.60
CA GLY A 53 -31.25 -23.67 -21.45
C GLY A 53 -32.20 -22.69 -20.74
N GLN A 54 -31.73 -21.50 -20.39
CA GLN A 54 -32.53 -20.45 -19.76
C GLN A 54 -32.87 -19.36 -20.75
N LYS A 55 -34.17 -19.03 -20.85
CA LYS A 55 -34.65 -17.92 -21.67
C LYS A 55 -34.47 -16.61 -20.92
N LEU A 56 -33.56 -15.75 -21.40
CA LEU A 56 -33.15 -14.52 -20.78
C LEU A 56 -33.52 -13.28 -21.61
N GLU A 57 -33.80 -12.20 -20.91
CA GLU A 57 -34.09 -10.91 -21.52
C GLU A 57 -32.78 -10.24 -21.97
N ALA A 58 -32.81 -9.70 -23.18
CA ALA A 58 -31.69 -8.99 -23.76
C ALA A 58 -32.13 -7.67 -24.40
N PHE A 59 -31.17 -6.74 -24.48
CA PHE A 59 -31.38 -5.41 -25.06
C PHE A 59 -30.49 -5.24 -26.30
N GLU A 60 -30.99 -4.49 -27.25
CA GLU A 60 -30.23 -4.19 -28.46
C GLU A 60 -28.87 -3.59 -28.15
N GLY A 61 -27.84 -4.15 -28.76
CA GLY A 61 -26.45 -3.72 -28.58
C GLY A 61 -25.71 -4.34 -27.39
N GLN A 62 -26.37 -5.13 -26.54
CA GLN A 62 -25.67 -5.88 -25.49
C GLN A 62 -24.82 -6.99 -26.09
N THR A 63 -23.68 -7.26 -25.43
CA THR A 63 -22.87 -8.44 -25.73
C THR A 63 -23.43 -9.67 -25.00
N ILE A 64 -23.13 -10.87 -25.50
CA ILE A 64 -23.50 -12.13 -24.84
C ILE A 64 -22.98 -12.15 -23.39
N LEU A 65 -21.76 -11.67 -23.16
CA LEU A 65 -21.16 -11.58 -21.81
C LEU A 65 -21.98 -10.66 -20.88
N GLU A 66 -22.43 -9.50 -21.37
CA GLU A 66 -23.25 -8.58 -20.59
C GLU A 66 -24.61 -9.20 -20.22
N VAL A 67 -25.21 -9.97 -21.11
CA VAL A 67 -26.44 -10.71 -20.79
C VAL A 67 -26.18 -11.79 -19.74
N CYS A 68 -25.09 -12.55 -19.87
CA CYS A 68 -24.70 -13.56 -18.88
C CYS A 68 -24.50 -12.91 -17.49
N ARG A 69 -23.72 -11.85 -17.40
CA ARG A 69 -23.45 -11.16 -16.13
C ARG A 69 -24.70 -10.55 -15.50
N ALA A 70 -25.58 -9.98 -16.30
CA ALA A 70 -26.83 -9.42 -15.80
C ALA A 70 -27.76 -10.47 -15.15
N ASN A 71 -27.59 -11.73 -15.54
CA ASN A 71 -28.39 -12.86 -15.06
C ASN A 71 -27.62 -13.82 -14.14
N GLY A 72 -26.43 -13.42 -13.66
CA GLY A 72 -25.63 -14.22 -12.73
C GLY A 72 -24.97 -15.46 -13.34
N ILE A 73 -24.91 -15.55 -14.69
CA ILE A 73 -24.18 -16.62 -15.39
C ILE A 73 -22.71 -16.23 -15.48
N GLU A 74 -21.85 -17.05 -14.89
CA GLU A 74 -20.41 -16.79 -14.80
C GLU A 74 -19.70 -17.29 -16.06
N VAL A 75 -19.15 -16.34 -16.84
CA VAL A 75 -18.28 -16.61 -17.98
C VAL A 75 -16.90 -16.02 -17.65
N PRO A 76 -15.81 -16.85 -17.66
CA PRO A 76 -14.49 -16.37 -17.27
C PRO A 76 -13.94 -15.34 -18.25
N THR A 77 -13.28 -14.31 -17.74
CA THR A 77 -12.65 -13.24 -18.52
C THR A 77 -11.30 -12.87 -17.92
N LEU A 78 -10.32 -12.46 -18.73
CA LEU A 78 -9.05 -11.89 -18.29
C LEU A 78 -8.85 -10.45 -18.77
N CYS A 79 -9.14 -10.17 -20.05
CA CYS A 79 -8.88 -8.85 -20.64
C CYS A 79 -10.12 -7.93 -20.68
N TYR A 80 -11.25 -8.37 -20.14
CA TYR A 80 -12.49 -7.58 -20.14
C TYR A 80 -12.55 -6.62 -18.96
N ASP A 81 -12.77 -5.35 -19.24
CA ASP A 81 -13.13 -4.32 -18.25
C ASP A 81 -14.49 -3.71 -18.65
N PRO A 82 -15.45 -3.57 -17.71
CA PRO A 82 -16.79 -3.04 -18.02
C PRO A 82 -16.77 -1.55 -18.44
N LYS A 83 -15.68 -0.83 -18.23
CA LYS A 83 -15.51 0.57 -18.65
C LYS A 83 -14.97 0.71 -20.07
N LEU A 84 -14.53 -0.39 -20.67
CA LEU A 84 -13.89 -0.41 -21.99
C LEU A 84 -14.71 -1.29 -22.96
N PRO A 85 -14.64 -1.01 -24.26
CA PRO A 85 -15.22 -1.91 -25.28
C PRO A 85 -14.59 -3.30 -25.18
N GLY A 86 -15.39 -4.35 -25.35
CA GLY A 86 -14.91 -5.72 -25.38
C GLY A 86 -13.89 -5.94 -26.51
N PHE A 87 -12.67 -6.36 -26.16
CA PHE A 87 -11.53 -6.45 -27.07
C PHE A 87 -11.27 -7.87 -27.60
N GLY A 88 -11.64 -8.90 -26.81
CA GLY A 88 -11.55 -10.31 -27.21
C GLY A 88 -10.14 -10.89 -27.29
N ALA A 89 -9.12 -10.25 -26.75
CA ALA A 89 -7.72 -10.69 -26.89
C ALA A 89 -7.42 -12.01 -26.19
N CYS A 90 -7.84 -12.19 -24.94
CA CYS A 90 -7.51 -13.39 -24.14
C CYS A 90 -8.31 -14.64 -24.53
N ARG A 91 -9.43 -14.48 -25.18
CA ARG A 91 -10.35 -15.54 -25.61
C ARG A 91 -10.83 -16.48 -24.49
N MET A 92 -10.75 -16.03 -23.23
CA MET A 92 -11.27 -16.81 -22.11
C MET A 92 -12.81 -16.82 -22.07
N CYS A 93 -13.44 -15.79 -22.62
CA CYS A 93 -14.88 -15.63 -22.65
C CYS A 93 -15.59 -16.33 -23.82
N VAL A 94 -14.95 -17.30 -24.48
CA VAL A 94 -15.55 -18.05 -25.57
C VAL A 94 -16.78 -18.83 -25.11
N VAL A 95 -17.79 -18.89 -25.99
CA VAL A 95 -19.04 -19.64 -25.80
C VAL A 95 -19.44 -20.33 -27.11
N ASP A 96 -20.17 -21.41 -27.04
CA ASP A 96 -20.76 -22.05 -28.22
C ASP A 96 -22.08 -21.37 -28.55
N VAL A 97 -22.31 -21.08 -29.82
CA VAL A 97 -23.55 -20.54 -30.35
C VAL A 97 -24.11 -21.54 -31.36
N GLU A 98 -25.36 -21.95 -31.20
CA GLU A 98 -25.96 -22.90 -32.07
C GLU A 98 -25.99 -22.39 -33.52
N GLY A 99 -25.61 -23.24 -34.46
CA GLY A 99 -25.49 -22.88 -35.89
C GLY A 99 -24.15 -22.20 -36.25
N CYS A 100 -23.23 -21.97 -35.30
CA CYS A 100 -21.89 -21.45 -35.56
C CYS A 100 -20.86 -22.57 -35.43
N ASP A 101 -20.05 -22.79 -36.46
CA ASP A 101 -18.92 -23.76 -36.41
C ASP A 101 -17.80 -23.35 -35.48
N GLN A 102 -17.61 -22.04 -35.30
CA GLN A 102 -16.57 -21.48 -34.47
C GLN A 102 -17.11 -20.88 -33.16
N PRO A 103 -16.41 -21.07 -32.04
CA PRO A 103 -16.81 -20.45 -30.78
C PRO A 103 -16.87 -18.93 -30.88
N SER A 104 -17.87 -18.33 -30.30
CA SER A 104 -18.03 -16.87 -30.26
C SER A 104 -17.36 -16.26 -29.06
N ILE A 105 -16.75 -15.07 -29.22
CA ILE A 105 -16.10 -14.31 -28.16
C ILE A 105 -17.17 -13.45 -27.47
N SER A 106 -17.72 -13.92 -26.35
CA SER A 106 -18.91 -13.32 -25.73
C SER A 106 -18.73 -11.87 -25.28
N CYS A 107 -17.50 -11.39 -24.98
CA CYS A 107 -17.27 -10.01 -24.56
C CYS A 107 -17.40 -8.99 -25.73
N SER A 108 -17.33 -9.43 -26.97
CA SER A 108 -17.45 -8.58 -28.17
C SER A 108 -18.61 -8.98 -29.07
N ALA A 109 -19.01 -10.24 -29.08
CA ALA A 109 -20.15 -10.71 -29.84
C ALA A 109 -21.46 -10.17 -29.28
N LYS A 110 -22.29 -9.58 -30.14
CA LYS A 110 -23.57 -9.05 -29.74
C LYS A 110 -24.57 -10.20 -29.58
N ALA A 111 -25.47 -10.07 -28.60
CA ALA A 111 -26.58 -10.96 -28.45
C ALA A 111 -27.61 -10.69 -29.56
N GLU A 112 -28.19 -11.74 -30.16
CA GLU A 112 -29.14 -11.66 -31.23
C GLU A 112 -30.45 -12.34 -30.84
N PRO A 113 -31.59 -11.95 -31.45
CA PRO A 113 -32.89 -12.57 -31.17
C PRO A 113 -32.88 -14.09 -31.43
N ALA A 114 -33.48 -14.85 -30.50
CA ALA A 114 -33.60 -16.31 -30.56
C ALA A 114 -32.28 -17.10 -30.65
N GLN A 115 -31.15 -16.44 -30.32
CA GLN A 115 -29.85 -17.10 -30.27
C GLN A 115 -29.79 -18.09 -29.11
N VAL A 116 -29.25 -19.29 -29.37
CA VAL A 116 -29.01 -20.32 -28.34
C VAL A 116 -27.52 -20.39 -28.06
N VAL A 117 -27.16 -20.21 -26.80
CA VAL A 117 -25.77 -20.10 -26.33
C VAL A 117 -25.48 -21.12 -25.23
N SER A 118 -24.38 -21.83 -25.35
CA SER A 118 -23.88 -22.74 -24.31
C SER A 118 -22.55 -22.26 -23.79
N THR A 119 -22.45 -22.05 -22.44
CA THR A 119 -21.25 -21.48 -21.82
C THR A 119 -20.31 -22.53 -21.25
N GLN A 120 -20.73 -23.79 -21.07
CA GLN A 120 -20.03 -24.81 -20.29
C GLN A 120 -19.89 -26.16 -21.03
N THR A 121 -19.84 -26.18 -22.38
CA THR A 121 -19.57 -27.41 -23.12
C THR A 121 -18.15 -27.92 -22.88
N ASP A 122 -17.91 -29.23 -23.07
CA ASP A 122 -16.58 -29.81 -22.97
C ASP A 122 -15.60 -29.17 -23.98
N ARG A 123 -16.09 -28.88 -25.19
CA ARG A 123 -15.37 -28.15 -26.24
C ARG A 123 -14.92 -26.78 -25.73
N ILE A 124 -15.79 -26.00 -25.09
CA ILE A 124 -15.45 -24.66 -24.55
C ILE A 124 -14.46 -24.77 -23.43
N ARG A 125 -14.59 -25.77 -22.56
CA ARG A 125 -13.61 -25.97 -21.45
C ARG A 125 -12.22 -26.28 -22.01
N GLU A 126 -12.12 -27.12 -23.04
CA GLU A 126 -10.85 -27.47 -23.67
C GLU A 126 -10.20 -26.25 -24.33
N ILE A 127 -10.98 -25.46 -25.08
CA ILE A 127 -10.49 -24.22 -25.72
C ILE A 127 -10.00 -23.21 -24.67
N ARG A 128 -10.76 -23.00 -23.60
CA ARG A 128 -10.33 -22.12 -22.50
C ARG A 128 -9.06 -22.61 -21.83
N ARG A 129 -8.95 -23.92 -21.60
CA ARG A 129 -7.75 -24.53 -21.06
C ARG A 129 -6.56 -24.28 -21.98
N THR A 130 -6.67 -24.56 -23.26
CA THR A 130 -5.60 -24.31 -24.25
C THR A 130 -5.21 -22.84 -24.31
N ASN A 131 -6.18 -21.93 -24.32
CA ASN A 131 -5.91 -20.50 -24.30
C ASN A 131 -5.15 -20.07 -23.04
N LEU A 132 -5.52 -20.62 -21.90
CA LEU A 132 -4.85 -20.34 -20.62
C LEU A 132 -3.42 -20.91 -20.59
N GLU A 133 -3.23 -22.13 -21.09
CA GLU A 133 -1.92 -22.75 -21.25
C GLU A 133 -0.99 -21.92 -22.16
N LEU A 134 -1.52 -21.40 -23.28
CA LEU A 134 -0.79 -20.50 -24.16
C LEU A 134 -0.41 -19.18 -23.47
N ILE A 135 -1.33 -18.57 -22.73
CA ILE A 135 -1.07 -17.35 -21.97
C ILE A 135 0.03 -17.59 -20.94
N PHE A 136 -0.03 -18.72 -20.20
CA PHE A 136 0.97 -19.05 -19.20
C PHE A 136 2.31 -19.46 -19.80
N SER A 137 2.33 -20.01 -21.02
CA SER A 137 3.59 -20.38 -21.68
C SER A 137 4.47 -19.18 -22.02
N ASP A 138 3.86 -18.01 -22.23
CA ASP A 138 4.54 -16.75 -22.54
C ASP A 138 4.50 -15.75 -21.34
N HIS A 139 4.04 -16.22 -20.18
CA HIS A 139 3.92 -15.39 -19.00
C HIS A 139 5.26 -15.30 -18.27
N ASN A 140 5.85 -14.12 -18.25
CA ASN A 140 7.14 -13.86 -17.60
C ASN A 140 7.04 -13.75 -16.05
N ALA A 141 5.90 -14.05 -15.45
CA ALA A 141 5.65 -14.13 -14.01
C ALA A 141 5.99 -12.85 -13.21
N TYR A 142 5.98 -11.69 -13.82
CA TYR A 142 6.13 -10.41 -13.12
C TYR A 142 4.86 -10.06 -12.33
N CYS A 143 4.43 -10.97 -11.44
CA CYS A 143 3.22 -10.81 -10.62
C CYS A 143 3.38 -9.72 -9.56
N LEU A 144 4.62 -9.44 -9.16
CA LEU A 144 4.92 -8.34 -8.25
C LEU A 144 5.56 -7.18 -9.02
N PRO A 145 5.12 -5.94 -8.78
CA PRO A 145 5.70 -4.79 -9.46
C PRO A 145 7.15 -4.56 -9.03
N PRO A 146 8.01 -4.02 -9.91
CA PRO A 146 9.42 -3.78 -9.58
C PRO A 146 9.61 -2.94 -8.33
N CYS A 147 8.75 -1.94 -8.09
CA CYS A 147 8.80 -1.12 -6.89
C CYS A 147 8.64 -1.93 -5.59
N GLN A 148 7.75 -2.93 -5.58
CA GLN A 148 7.58 -3.82 -4.43
C GLN A 148 8.79 -4.75 -4.26
N ASN A 149 9.33 -5.29 -5.35
CA ASN A 149 10.52 -6.16 -5.31
C ASN A 149 11.78 -5.42 -4.84
N LYS A 150 11.91 -4.13 -5.16
CA LYS A 150 13.04 -3.30 -4.76
C LYS A 150 12.90 -2.71 -3.35
N CYS A 151 11.70 -2.69 -2.81
CA CYS A 151 11.51 -2.32 -1.42
C CYS A 151 12.12 -3.40 -0.50
N PRO A 152 13.06 -3.07 0.40
CA PRO A 152 13.66 -4.05 1.32
C PRO A 152 12.64 -4.79 2.20
N SER A 153 11.49 -4.17 2.44
CA SER A 153 10.39 -4.74 3.24
C SER A 153 9.25 -5.27 2.39
N HIS A 154 9.36 -5.28 1.08
CA HIS A 154 8.36 -5.80 0.14
C HIS A 154 6.93 -5.29 0.40
N ILE A 155 6.80 -4.00 0.72
CA ILE A 155 5.50 -3.38 1.02
C ILE A 155 4.57 -3.52 -0.19
N ASP A 156 3.29 -3.78 0.07
CA ASP A 156 2.24 -3.74 -0.95
C ASP A 156 2.00 -2.29 -1.43
N ILE A 157 2.91 -1.83 -2.31
CA ILE A 157 2.89 -0.46 -2.84
C ILE A 157 1.63 -0.20 -3.67
N PRO A 158 1.22 -1.06 -4.61
CA PRO A 158 -0.03 -0.84 -5.34
C PRO A 158 -1.25 -0.76 -4.44
N GLY A 159 -1.31 -1.59 -3.41
CA GLY A 159 -2.43 -1.62 -2.47
C GLY A 159 -2.57 -0.30 -1.69
N PHE A 160 -1.50 0.21 -1.09
CA PHE A 160 -1.60 1.46 -0.35
C PHE A 160 -1.79 2.69 -1.26
N LEU A 161 -1.20 2.71 -2.46
CA LEU A 161 -1.42 3.78 -3.45
C LEU A 161 -2.87 3.82 -3.92
N LYS A 162 -3.49 2.64 -4.15
CA LYS A 162 -4.91 2.55 -4.48
C LYS A 162 -5.78 3.13 -3.36
N ALA A 163 -5.52 2.74 -2.11
CA ALA A 163 -6.23 3.28 -0.96
C ALA A 163 -6.07 4.81 -0.85
N ASN A 164 -4.88 5.36 -1.13
CA ASN A 164 -4.66 6.81 -1.18
C ASN A 164 -5.48 7.47 -2.29
N ALA A 165 -5.52 6.89 -3.48
CA ALA A 165 -6.31 7.42 -4.60
C ALA A 165 -7.81 7.45 -4.30
N GLU A 166 -8.28 6.56 -3.45
CA GLU A 166 -9.65 6.49 -2.94
C GLU A 166 -9.87 7.33 -1.66
N SER A 167 -8.86 8.12 -1.25
CA SER A 167 -8.86 8.92 -0.01
C SER A 167 -9.05 8.09 1.27
N GLN A 168 -8.74 6.81 1.23
CA GLN A 168 -8.83 5.88 2.34
C GLN A 168 -7.49 5.82 3.11
N PHE A 169 -7.05 6.96 3.67
CA PHE A 169 -5.71 7.10 4.26
C PHE A 169 -5.46 6.16 5.44
N ARG A 170 -6.50 5.87 6.22
CA ARG A 170 -6.40 4.92 7.33
C ARG A 170 -6.15 3.49 6.83
N GLU A 171 -6.82 3.09 5.74
CA GLU A 171 -6.59 1.79 5.09
C GLU A 171 -5.20 1.75 4.43
N SER A 172 -4.79 2.82 3.76
CA SER A 172 -3.44 2.94 3.22
C SER A 172 -2.36 2.72 4.29
N ALA A 173 -2.48 3.40 5.43
CA ALA A 173 -1.57 3.21 6.54
C ALA A 173 -1.64 1.78 7.12
N ARG A 174 -2.83 1.17 7.16
CA ARG A 174 -3.01 -0.22 7.60
C ARG A 174 -2.28 -1.21 6.69
N ILE A 175 -2.38 -1.02 5.38
CA ILE A 175 -1.66 -1.85 4.38
C ILE A 175 -0.14 -1.68 4.58
N PHE A 176 0.33 -0.45 4.72
CA PHE A 176 1.74 -0.15 4.96
C PHE A 176 2.26 -0.81 6.25
N LYS A 177 1.48 -0.72 7.32
CA LYS A 177 1.83 -1.29 8.64
C LYS A 177 1.89 -2.83 8.68
N ARG A 178 1.51 -3.53 7.60
CA ARG A 178 1.71 -4.99 7.51
C ARG A 178 3.18 -5.40 7.58
N THR A 179 4.07 -4.54 7.10
CA THR A 179 5.50 -4.82 7.04
C THR A 179 6.36 -3.78 7.73
N ILE A 180 5.89 -2.54 7.84
CA ILE A 180 6.63 -1.44 8.50
C ILE A 180 5.64 -0.63 9.35
N PRO A 181 5.88 -0.46 10.68
CA PRO A 181 4.88 0.11 11.58
C PRO A 181 4.78 1.65 11.53
N PHE A 182 5.76 2.36 10.92
CA PHE A 182 5.93 3.81 11.04
C PHE A 182 5.94 4.54 9.68
N PRO A 183 4.79 4.69 9.00
CA PRO A 183 4.72 5.30 7.66
C PRO A 183 5.17 6.76 7.63
N SER A 184 4.85 7.59 8.62
CA SER A 184 5.23 8.99 8.67
C SER A 184 6.73 9.20 8.89
N ILE A 185 7.35 8.41 9.77
CA ILE A 185 8.81 8.43 9.99
C ILE A 185 9.53 8.04 8.70
N LEU A 186 9.17 6.89 8.13
CA LEU A 186 9.83 6.41 6.90
C LEU A 186 9.60 7.33 5.72
N GLY A 187 8.45 7.97 5.61
CA GLY A 187 8.19 8.96 4.58
C GLY A 187 9.16 10.16 4.59
N ARG A 188 9.91 10.33 5.68
CA ARG A 188 10.90 11.40 5.84
C ARG A 188 12.34 10.95 5.71
N VAL A 189 12.62 9.66 5.90
CA VAL A 189 14.00 9.14 5.98
C VAL A 189 14.31 8.05 4.96
N CYS A 190 13.31 7.45 4.33
CA CYS A 190 13.50 6.40 3.33
C CYS A 190 14.21 6.96 2.08
N PRO A 191 15.25 6.29 1.54
CA PRO A 191 15.89 6.67 0.29
C PRO A 191 15.04 6.36 -0.96
N ALA A 192 13.92 5.66 -0.80
CA ALA A 192 12.92 5.34 -1.84
C ALA A 192 13.44 4.54 -3.05
N PRO A 193 14.17 3.42 -2.89
CA PRO A 193 14.66 2.63 -4.01
C PRO A 193 13.55 2.06 -4.91
N CYS A 194 12.31 2.09 -4.44
CA CYS A 194 11.13 1.73 -5.21
C CYS A 194 10.83 2.75 -6.33
N GLU A 195 11.15 4.03 -6.12
CA GLU A 195 10.93 5.10 -7.10
C GLU A 195 11.93 4.98 -8.26
N ASP A 196 13.19 4.64 -7.99
CA ASP A 196 14.24 4.41 -9.00
C ASP A 196 13.92 3.23 -9.95
N HIS A 197 12.98 2.38 -9.57
CA HIS A 197 12.55 1.21 -10.37
C HIS A 197 11.06 1.28 -10.74
N CYS A 198 10.49 2.46 -10.73
CA CYS A 198 9.10 2.67 -11.08
C CYS A 198 8.94 2.59 -12.60
N ARG A 199 8.10 1.66 -13.10
CA ARG A 199 7.81 1.57 -14.54
C ARG A 199 7.11 2.79 -15.11
N ARG A 200 6.50 3.61 -14.26
CA ARG A 200 5.88 4.84 -14.71
C ARG A 200 6.91 5.81 -15.28
N ASP A 201 8.14 5.78 -14.77
CA ASP A 201 9.27 6.57 -15.26
C ASP A 201 9.61 6.29 -16.75
N GLU A 202 9.26 5.11 -17.27
CA GLU A 202 9.40 4.79 -18.70
C GLU A 202 8.42 5.59 -19.60
N VAL A 203 7.38 6.21 -18.99
CA VAL A 203 6.31 6.92 -19.71
C VAL A 203 6.37 8.43 -19.46
N ASP A 204 6.49 8.85 -18.20
CA ASP A 204 6.55 10.25 -17.78
C ASP A 204 7.44 10.43 -16.54
N GLU A 205 6.92 10.27 -15.33
CA GLU A 205 7.66 10.45 -14.07
C GLU A 205 7.38 9.29 -13.12
N ALA A 206 8.37 8.94 -12.29
CA ALA A 206 8.19 7.97 -11.23
C ALA A 206 7.09 8.41 -10.25
N ILE A 207 6.29 7.47 -9.79
CA ILE A 207 5.27 7.77 -8.77
C ILE A 207 5.98 8.14 -7.47
N ALA A 208 5.57 9.27 -6.85
CA ALA A 208 6.06 9.70 -5.53
C ALA A 208 5.57 8.77 -4.42
N ILE A 209 6.13 7.57 -4.36
CA ILE A 209 5.71 6.47 -3.49
C ILE A 209 5.97 6.82 -2.02
N ARG A 210 7.17 7.34 -1.73
CA ARG A 210 7.58 7.76 -0.39
C ARG A 210 6.69 8.88 0.15
N ASP A 211 6.44 9.90 -0.64
CA ASP A 211 5.59 11.01 -0.20
C ASP A 211 4.12 10.59 -0.08
N SER A 212 3.66 9.63 -0.88
CA SER A 212 2.32 9.07 -0.78
C SER A 212 2.08 8.35 0.55
N HIS A 213 3.01 7.50 1.01
CA HIS A 213 2.83 6.85 2.32
C HIS A 213 3.09 7.80 3.49
N ARG A 214 3.98 8.80 3.32
CA ARG A 214 4.13 9.89 4.28
C ARG A 214 2.81 10.62 4.49
N TYR A 215 2.17 11.01 3.40
CA TYR A 215 0.90 11.73 3.46
C TYR A 215 -0.17 10.92 4.20
N ALA A 216 -0.34 9.64 3.85
CA ALA A 216 -1.30 8.78 4.54
C ALA A 216 -0.98 8.62 6.03
N GLY A 217 0.29 8.46 6.38
CA GLY A 217 0.75 8.40 7.77
C GLY A 217 0.45 9.68 8.53
N ASP A 218 0.76 10.84 7.93
CA ASP A 218 0.51 12.14 8.53
C ASP A 218 -1.00 12.40 8.76
N GLN A 219 -1.88 11.96 7.84
CA GLN A 219 -3.33 12.03 8.04
C GLN A 219 -3.79 11.15 9.23
N VAL A 220 -3.19 9.97 9.39
CA VAL A 220 -3.49 9.11 10.55
C VAL A 220 -3.00 9.75 11.84
N LEU A 221 -1.79 10.31 11.88
CA LEU A 221 -1.29 11.01 13.06
C LEU A 221 -2.20 12.19 13.43
N LYS A 222 -2.61 12.97 12.43
CA LYS A 222 -3.55 14.07 12.64
C LYS A 222 -4.86 13.60 13.26
N ALA A 223 -5.45 12.52 12.74
CA ALA A 223 -6.68 11.96 13.31
C ALA A 223 -6.48 11.41 14.74
N MET A 224 -5.31 10.84 15.03
CA MET A 224 -4.97 10.41 16.40
C MET A 224 -4.87 11.60 17.38
N TRP A 225 -4.34 12.75 16.92
CA TRP A 225 -4.20 13.94 17.74
C TRP A 225 -5.51 14.72 17.90
N ASP A 226 -6.21 14.95 16.79
CA ASP A 226 -7.37 15.84 16.75
C ASP A 226 -8.67 15.14 17.22
N GLU A 227 -8.79 13.83 16.93
CA GLU A 227 -10.04 13.06 17.12
C GLU A 227 -9.86 11.92 18.13
N ASP A 228 -8.68 11.78 18.74
CA ASP A 228 -8.30 10.69 19.66
C ASP A 228 -8.59 9.27 19.12
N LEU A 229 -8.47 9.09 17.81
CA LEU A 229 -8.66 7.79 17.18
C LEU A 229 -7.50 6.85 17.46
N ASP A 230 -7.82 5.58 17.65
CA ASP A 230 -6.79 4.56 17.79
C ASP A 230 -5.97 4.40 16.49
N PRO A 231 -4.67 4.09 16.57
CA PRO A 231 -3.84 3.84 15.41
C PRO A 231 -4.38 2.62 14.63
N PRO A 232 -4.33 2.65 13.29
CA PRO A 232 -4.69 1.48 12.50
C PRO A 232 -3.69 0.36 12.76
N VAL A 233 -4.22 -0.84 12.98
CA VAL A 233 -3.42 -2.07 13.11
C VAL A 233 -3.47 -2.88 11.81
N PRO A 234 -2.38 -3.57 11.43
CA PRO A 234 -2.30 -4.28 10.14
C PRO A 234 -3.19 -5.50 10.07
N PHE A 235 -3.41 -6.15 11.21
CA PHE A 235 -4.15 -7.39 11.38
C PHE A 235 -5.06 -7.28 12.60
N GLU A 236 -5.98 -8.22 12.77
CA GLU A 236 -6.71 -8.35 14.02
C GLU A 236 -5.72 -8.58 15.18
N LEU A 237 -5.93 -7.87 16.26
CA LEU A 237 -5.13 -8.05 17.47
C LEU A 237 -5.32 -9.48 17.97
N GLN A 238 -4.21 -10.18 18.17
CA GLN A 238 -4.29 -11.53 18.69
C GLN A 238 -4.66 -11.54 20.18
N PRO A 239 -5.34 -12.56 20.65
CA PRO A 239 -5.63 -12.73 22.08
C PRO A 239 -4.34 -12.67 22.91
N LYS A 240 -4.47 -12.14 24.14
CA LYS A 240 -3.32 -12.07 25.06
C LYS A 240 -2.71 -13.45 25.28
N THR A 241 -1.42 -13.58 25.01
CA THR A 241 -0.67 -14.84 25.13
C THR A 241 -0.24 -15.13 26.57
N GLY A 242 -0.29 -14.13 27.45
CA GLY A 242 0.29 -14.19 28.79
C GLY A 242 1.84 -14.16 28.81
N LYS A 243 2.48 -14.03 27.65
CA LYS A 243 3.93 -13.95 27.52
C LYS A 243 4.42 -12.52 27.64
N ARG A 244 5.49 -12.32 28.42
CA ARG A 244 6.15 -11.04 28.64
C ARG A 244 7.46 -10.98 27.87
N VAL A 245 7.62 -9.95 27.03
CA VAL A 245 8.83 -9.74 26.24
C VAL A 245 9.50 -8.43 26.62
N ALA A 246 10.80 -8.49 26.90
CA ALA A 246 11.64 -7.32 27.07
C ALA A 246 12.31 -6.97 25.72
N VAL A 247 12.23 -5.72 25.33
CA VAL A 247 12.97 -5.17 24.17
C VAL A 247 14.00 -4.20 24.68
N ILE A 248 15.27 -4.41 24.34
CA ILE A 248 16.38 -3.59 24.79
C ILE A 248 16.82 -2.67 23.66
N GLY A 249 16.56 -1.38 23.81
CA GLY A 249 16.73 -0.33 22.80
C GLY A 249 15.40 0.06 22.15
N SER A 250 15.14 1.36 22.07
CA SER A 250 13.93 1.94 21.50
C SER A 250 14.13 2.57 20.12
N GLY A 251 15.26 2.31 19.47
CA GLY A 251 15.51 2.71 18.09
C GLY A 251 14.53 2.03 17.12
N PRO A 252 14.65 2.28 15.79
CA PRO A 252 13.70 1.76 14.80
C PRO A 252 13.51 0.26 14.87
N ALA A 253 14.55 -0.53 15.13
CA ALA A 253 14.47 -1.98 15.24
C ALA A 253 13.69 -2.41 16.48
N GLY A 254 14.00 -1.86 17.66
CA GLY A 254 13.32 -2.21 18.89
C GLY A 254 11.86 -1.77 18.92
N ALA A 255 11.58 -0.55 18.46
CA ALA A 255 10.22 -0.04 18.34
C ALA A 255 9.36 -0.87 17.36
N SER A 256 9.94 -1.30 16.24
CA SER A 256 9.25 -2.19 15.29
C SER A 256 8.97 -3.56 15.91
N ALA A 257 9.95 -4.14 16.59
CA ALA A 257 9.77 -5.40 17.30
C ALA A 257 8.65 -5.29 18.37
N ALA A 258 8.68 -4.22 19.17
CA ALA A 258 7.67 -3.96 20.19
C ALA A 258 6.27 -3.86 19.58
N TYR A 259 6.12 -3.12 18.49
CA TYR A 259 4.84 -2.97 17.79
C TYR A 259 4.25 -4.33 17.35
N TYR A 260 5.01 -5.15 16.64
CA TYR A 260 4.51 -6.43 16.15
C TYR A 260 4.30 -7.47 17.25
N LEU A 261 5.12 -7.46 18.30
CA LEU A 261 4.91 -8.31 19.47
C LEU A 261 3.59 -7.97 20.20
N LEU A 262 3.25 -6.67 20.30
CA LEU A 262 1.97 -6.23 20.86
C LEU A 262 0.79 -6.66 19.98
N VAL A 263 0.89 -6.52 18.66
CA VAL A 263 -0.13 -6.99 17.71
C VAL A 263 -0.31 -8.52 17.83
N ALA A 264 0.78 -9.26 18.09
CA ALA A 264 0.75 -10.70 18.33
C ALA A 264 0.22 -11.09 19.73
N GLY A 265 -0.20 -10.13 20.56
CA GLY A 265 -0.82 -10.38 21.85
C GLY A 265 0.14 -10.55 23.03
N HIS A 266 1.42 -10.26 22.85
CA HIS A 266 2.40 -10.31 23.95
C HIS A 266 2.37 -9.02 24.79
N ASP A 267 2.79 -9.11 26.05
CA ASP A 267 3.04 -7.95 26.89
C ASP A 267 4.49 -7.50 26.70
N VAL A 268 4.69 -6.23 26.33
CA VAL A 268 6.00 -5.72 25.93
C VAL A 268 6.45 -4.56 26.81
N THR A 269 7.70 -4.62 27.28
CA THR A 269 8.39 -3.52 27.91
C THR A 269 9.68 -3.23 27.13
N VAL A 270 9.84 -1.97 26.72
CA VAL A 270 11.01 -1.48 25.99
C VAL A 270 11.92 -0.75 26.97
N PHE A 271 13.15 -1.23 27.15
CA PHE A 271 14.18 -0.61 27.98
C PHE A 271 15.07 0.27 27.10
N GLU A 272 15.24 1.53 27.48
CA GLU A 272 16.03 2.50 26.74
C GLU A 272 17.07 3.17 27.66
N LYS A 273 18.31 3.27 27.17
CA LYS A 273 19.38 3.90 27.95
C LYS A 273 19.26 5.43 28.06
N ASP A 274 18.72 6.03 27.01
CA ASP A 274 18.55 7.47 26.88
C ASP A 274 17.28 7.93 27.62
N PRO A 275 17.16 9.23 27.97
CA PRO A 275 16.01 9.76 28.71
C PRO A 275 14.70 9.69 27.93
N GLU A 276 14.75 9.64 26.59
CA GLU A 276 13.58 9.58 25.73
C GLU A 276 13.75 8.49 24.68
N PRO A 277 12.63 7.82 24.27
CA PRO A 277 12.71 6.75 23.28
C PRO A 277 12.94 7.30 21.87
N GLY A 278 13.56 6.48 20.99
CA GLY A 278 13.72 6.81 19.58
C GLY A 278 15.10 6.46 19.00
N GLY A 279 16.12 6.30 19.83
CA GLY A 279 17.48 6.01 19.37
C GLY A 279 17.95 7.01 18.31
N MET A 280 18.54 6.53 17.21
CA MET A 280 19.04 7.42 16.14
C MET A 280 17.96 8.24 15.44
N LEU A 281 16.69 7.83 15.47
CA LEU A 281 15.60 8.66 14.98
C LEU A 281 15.44 9.96 15.78
N ARG A 282 15.73 9.92 17.10
CA ARG A 282 15.66 11.08 17.98
C ARG A 282 16.98 11.83 18.02
N TYR A 283 18.08 11.12 18.26
CA TYR A 283 19.36 11.73 18.60
C TYR A 283 20.28 11.95 17.40
N GLY A 284 20.08 11.20 16.29
CA GLY A 284 20.93 11.31 15.10
C GLY A 284 20.32 12.10 13.96
N ILE A 285 18.98 12.02 13.74
CA ILE A 285 18.33 12.72 12.65
C ILE A 285 17.93 14.14 13.08
N PRO A 286 18.27 15.19 12.32
CA PRO A 286 17.91 16.57 12.68
C PRO A 286 16.39 16.81 12.75
N GLN A 287 15.96 17.70 13.64
CA GLN A 287 14.55 18.07 13.86
C GLN A 287 13.84 18.52 12.59
N TYR A 288 14.52 19.29 11.75
CA TYR A 288 13.92 19.77 10.48
C TYR A 288 13.63 18.65 9.47
N ARG A 289 14.34 17.53 9.58
CA ARG A 289 14.11 16.34 8.74
C ARG A 289 13.05 15.43 9.34
N LEU A 290 13.12 15.19 10.63
CA LEU A 290 12.19 14.35 11.37
C LEU A 290 11.71 15.07 12.64
N PRO A 291 10.54 15.74 12.61
CA PRO A 291 9.94 16.36 13.78
C PRO A 291 9.74 15.34 14.91
N LYS A 292 10.24 15.67 16.11
CA LYS A 292 10.28 14.70 17.21
C LYS A 292 8.92 14.54 17.87
N ILE A 293 8.27 15.62 18.21
CA ILE A 293 6.99 15.60 18.94
C ILE A 293 5.87 15.15 17.99
N GLU A 294 5.71 15.83 16.86
CA GLU A 294 4.56 15.65 15.97
C GLU A 294 4.60 14.31 15.22
N VAL A 295 5.80 13.80 14.91
CA VAL A 295 5.96 12.62 14.08
C VAL A 295 6.49 11.42 14.85
N LEU A 296 7.68 11.55 15.48
CA LEU A 296 8.30 10.42 16.17
C LEU A 296 7.45 9.97 17.36
N ASP A 297 7.11 10.90 18.25
CA ASP A 297 6.30 10.58 19.43
C ASP A 297 4.89 10.16 19.03
N GLY A 298 4.32 10.80 17.99
CA GLY A 298 3.02 10.42 17.43
C GLY A 298 2.98 8.97 16.93
N GLU A 299 3.99 8.54 16.16
CA GLU A 299 4.08 7.14 15.71
C GLU A 299 4.32 6.18 16.89
N TYR A 300 5.13 6.59 17.89
CA TYR A 300 5.43 5.76 19.06
C TYR A 300 4.23 5.63 20.01
N GLN A 301 3.27 6.56 19.98
CA GLN A 301 1.98 6.39 20.65
C GLN A 301 1.23 5.14 20.19
N SER A 302 1.46 4.66 18.96
CA SER A 302 0.89 3.38 18.51
C SER A 302 1.33 2.23 19.42
N ILE A 303 2.55 2.24 19.93
CA ILE A 303 3.07 1.21 20.85
C ILE A 303 2.41 1.33 22.22
N THR A 304 2.33 2.54 22.77
CA THR A 304 1.74 2.76 24.10
C THR A 304 0.24 2.53 24.11
N ARG A 305 -0.48 2.90 23.06
CA ARG A 305 -1.92 2.64 22.91
C ARG A 305 -2.23 1.14 22.76
N LEU A 306 -1.30 0.35 22.24
CA LEU A 306 -1.39 -1.11 22.21
C LEU A 306 -1.03 -1.77 23.56
N GLY A 307 -0.64 -0.98 24.57
CA GLY A 307 -0.30 -1.45 25.92
C GLY A 307 1.19 -1.68 26.14
N GLY A 308 2.06 -1.27 25.21
CA GLY A 308 3.51 -1.30 25.39
C GLY A 308 3.99 -0.22 26.39
N ARG A 309 5.07 -0.51 27.06
CA ARG A 309 5.68 0.40 28.06
C ARG A 309 7.11 0.71 27.69
N PHE A 310 7.53 1.96 27.90
CA PHE A 310 8.92 2.39 27.79
C PHE A 310 9.48 2.66 29.17
N GLU A 311 10.64 2.05 29.49
CA GLU A 311 11.45 2.31 30.67
C GLU A 311 12.77 2.94 30.24
N CYS A 312 12.79 4.27 30.24
CA CYS A 312 13.94 5.07 29.85
C CYS A 312 14.97 5.25 30.99
N GLY A 313 16.21 5.61 30.64
CA GLY A 313 17.32 5.74 31.59
C GLY A 313 17.85 4.38 32.09
N LYS A 314 17.54 3.27 31.40
CA LYS A 314 17.89 1.89 31.78
C LYS A 314 18.84 1.27 30.76
N MET A 315 20.10 1.13 31.13
CA MET A 315 21.16 0.63 30.24
C MET A 315 21.52 -0.83 30.56
N LEU A 316 21.50 -1.67 29.53
CA LEU A 316 21.98 -3.06 29.61
C LEU A 316 23.45 -3.09 30.03
N GLY A 317 23.78 -3.94 30.99
CA GLY A 317 25.14 -4.10 31.53
C GLY A 317 25.48 -3.12 32.65
N ARG A 318 24.76 -1.98 32.77
CA ARG A 318 24.90 -1.02 33.89
C ARG A 318 23.77 -1.21 34.91
N ASP A 319 22.52 -1.16 34.49
CA ASP A 319 21.36 -1.14 35.38
C ASP A 319 20.69 -2.52 35.49
N PHE A 320 20.87 -3.36 34.53
CA PHE A 320 20.36 -4.73 34.49
C PHE A 320 21.14 -5.60 33.50
N THR A 321 20.96 -6.92 33.63
CA THR A 321 21.48 -7.94 32.71
C THR A 321 20.32 -8.73 32.08
N VAL A 322 20.60 -9.51 31.04
CA VAL A 322 19.61 -10.44 30.47
C VAL A 322 19.16 -11.49 31.49
N ALA A 323 20.04 -11.89 32.39
CA ALA A 323 19.71 -12.82 33.47
C ALA A 323 18.69 -12.22 34.45
N ASP A 324 18.84 -10.93 34.78
CA ASP A 324 17.91 -10.21 35.64
C ASP A 324 16.51 -10.11 35.01
N LEU A 325 16.42 -9.86 33.70
CA LEU A 325 15.14 -9.84 32.99
C LEU A 325 14.45 -11.21 33.02
N LYS A 326 15.20 -12.29 32.84
CA LYS A 326 14.67 -13.66 32.99
C LYS A 326 14.19 -13.95 34.40
N ALA A 327 14.96 -13.52 35.41
CA ALA A 327 14.58 -13.66 36.84
C ALA A 327 13.31 -12.84 37.17
N GLN A 328 13.10 -11.70 36.50
CA GLN A 328 11.88 -10.88 36.60
C GLN A 328 10.66 -11.49 35.87
N GLY A 329 10.82 -12.64 35.20
CA GLY A 329 9.75 -13.36 34.53
C GLY A 329 9.46 -12.90 33.11
N TYR A 330 10.44 -12.33 32.40
CA TYR A 330 10.34 -12.14 30.96
C TYR A 330 10.59 -13.47 30.24
N ASP A 331 9.66 -13.86 29.37
CA ASP A 331 9.73 -15.10 28.57
C ASP A 331 10.69 -14.97 27.39
N GLY A 332 10.83 -13.76 26.84
CA GLY A 332 11.72 -13.46 25.72
C GLY A 332 12.42 -12.12 25.87
N VAL A 333 13.60 -12.01 25.27
CA VAL A 333 14.39 -10.78 25.23
C VAL A 333 14.80 -10.51 23.77
N VAL A 334 14.49 -9.31 23.28
CA VAL A 334 14.96 -8.81 21.99
C VAL A 334 16.04 -7.79 22.25
N VAL A 335 17.24 -7.98 21.68
CA VAL A 335 18.35 -7.02 21.78
C VAL A 335 18.41 -6.17 20.50
N ALA A 336 18.16 -4.87 20.65
CA ALA A 336 18.07 -3.90 19.54
C ALA A 336 18.81 -2.60 19.91
N ILE A 337 20.02 -2.74 20.48
CA ILE A 337 20.81 -1.64 21.05
C ILE A 337 21.45 -0.72 20.02
N GLY A 338 21.41 -1.07 18.73
CA GLY A 338 22.03 -0.29 17.64
C GLY A 338 23.55 -0.46 17.56
N CYS A 339 24.16 0.35 16.70
CA CYS A 339 25.61 0.44 16.53
C CYS A 339 26.02 1.87 16.91
N TYR A 340 26.75 2.02 18.02
CA TYR A 340 27.19 3.33 18.52
C TYR A 340 28.67 3.62 18.26
N ASP A 341 29.45 2.61 17.93
CA ASP A 341 30.84 2.78 17.56
C ASP A 341 30.92 3.47 16.20
N THR A 342 31.54 4.63 16.16
CA THR A 342 31.79 5.38 14.92
C THR A 342 33.08 4.91 14.28
N ASN A 343 33.13 4.95 12.95
CA ASN A 343 34.39 4.81 12.24
C ASN A 343 35.07 6.16 12.18
N ASP A 344 36.36 6.19 12.52
CA ASP A 344 37.18 7.38 12.39
C ASP A 344 37.32 7.78 10.92
N LEU A 345 37.19 9.06 10.62
CA LEU A 345 37.35 9.58 9.26
C LEU A 345 38.84 9.72 8.90
N GLY A 346 39.72 9.76 9.88
CA GLY A 346 41.14 9.91 9.72
C GLY A 346 41.56 11.29 9.20
N ILE A 347 40.77 12.32 9.51
CA ILE A 347 41.04 13.70 9.10
C ILE A 347 41.58 14.54 10.28
N PRO A 348 42.46 15.54 10.02
CA PRO A 348 42.94 16.41 11.07
C PRO A 348 41.84 17.19 11.81
N GLY A 349 41.83 17.14 13.13
CA GLY A 349 40.84 17.80 13.96
C GLY A 349 39.60 16.97 14.30
N GLU A 350 39.54 15.72 13.89
CA GLU A 350 38.44 14.79 14.21
C GLU A 350 38.31 14.56 15.74
N ASP A 351 39.42 14.65 16.46
CA ASP A 351 39.55 14.48 17.90
C ASP A 351 39.47 15.81 18.70
N ALA A 352 39.11 16.91 18.04
CA ALA A 352 38.98 18.20 18.71
C ALA A 352 37.73 18.26 19.59
N ASP A 353 37.82 19.01 20.71
CA ASP A 353 36.68 19.23 21.60
C ASP A 353 35.49 19.83 20.85
N GLY A 354 34.34 19.15 20.89
CA GLY A 354 33.10 19.58 20.26
C GLY A 354 32.85 19.04 18.86
N VAL A 355 33.69 18.14 18.37
CA VAL A 355 33.50 17.39 17.11
C VAL A 355 32.77 16.08 17.37
#